data_fd892d03b730911364cf1b25568ad631
#
_entry.id   fd892d03b730911364cf1b25568ad631
#
_cell.length_a   1.000
_cell.length_b   1.000
_cell.length_c   1.000
_cell.angle_alpha   90.00
_cell.angle_beta   90.00
_cell.angle_gamma   90.00
#
_symmetry.space_group_name_H-M   'P 1'
#
loop_
_entity.id
_entity.type
_entity.pdbx_description
1 polymer ?
#
loop_
_entity_poly.entity_id
_entity_poly.type
_entity_poly.pdbx_seq_one_letter_code
_entity_poly.pdbx_strand_id
1 'polypeptide(L)'
;LAGFAVMTLFYGTISDMFGRKLTMVTGFLCFSASSLGAATSDSLSMLVLWRLCQGIFAGCGMVIGMAVIRDLFGGPKAQMLMAYVSMVFGFGPALAPVIGGIVATHLSWESHFYILTFISAVLAALCLLFLPETLPKEKRMSPRLGTLLSNYASAARHGAFMTANTALAVAFLGQGVFIAGAA
;
A
#
# COMPACT_ATOMS: atom_id res chain seq x y z
N LEU A 1 -7.38 -2.30 8.09
CA LEU A 1 -7.94 -1.25 7.22
C LEU A 1 -7.61 0.16 7.73
N ALA A 2 -7.79 0.47 9.04
CA ALA A 2 -7.52 1.80 9.57
C ALA A 2 -6.07 2.25 9.36
N GLY A 3 -5.08 1.40 9.69
CA GLY A 3 -3.65 1.69 9.46
C GLY A 3 -3.34 1.95 7.98
N PHE A 4 -3.91 1.15 7.08
CA PHE A 4 -3.78 1.33 5.64
C PHE A 4 -4.33 2.70 5.18
N ALA A 5 -5.57 3.02 5.57
CA ALA A 5 -6.21 4.25 5.16
C ALA A 5 -5.45 5.51 5.62
N VAL A 6 -4.96 5.51 6.86
CA VAL A 6 -4.17 6.62 7.41
C VAL A 6 -2.82 6.73 6.69
N MET A 7 -2.09 5.62 6.55
CA MET A 7 -0.72 5.67 6.01
C MET A 7 -0.66 5.92 4.50
N THR A 8 -1.69 5.56 3.72
CA THR A 8 -1.74 5.92 2.30
C THR A 8 -1.68 7.42 2.05
N LEU A 9 -2.17 8.23 2.98
CA LEU A 9 -2.05 9.69 2.90
C LEU A 9 -0.59 10.15 3.03
N PHE A 10 0.20 9.46 3.85
CA PHE A 10 1.56 9.90 4.18
C PHE A 10 2.65 9.30 3.28
N TYR A 11 2.41 8.17 2.62
CA TYR A 11 3.43 7.50 1.79
C TYR A 11 3.99 8.36 0.68
N GLY A 12 3.16 9.16 0.01
CA GLY A 12 3.61 10.11 -0.99
C GLY A 12 4.71 11.01 -0.43
N THR A 13 4.40 11.68 0.66
CA THR A 13 5.32 12.61 1.31
C THR A 13 6.55 11.95 1.91
N ILE A 14 6.38 10.81 2.58
CA ILE A 14 7.51 10.06 3.16
C ILE A 14 8.49 9.67 2.04
N SER A 15 7.98 9.20 0.90
CA SER A 15 8.81 8.85 -0.24
C SER A 15 9.42 10.07 -0.96
N ASP A 16 8.78 11.26 -0.88
CA ASP A 16 9.34 12.52 -1.37
C ASP A 16 10.48 13.05 -0.47
N MET A 17 10.46 12.68 0.81
CA MET A 17 11.50 13.08 1.78
C MET A 17 12.71 12.14 1.76
N PHE A 18 12.46 10.83 1.82
CA PHE A 18 13.52 9.82 1.99
C PHE A 18 13.99 9.19 0.68
N GLY A 19 13.23 9.35 -0.39
CA GLY A 19 13.45 8.71 -1.70
C GLY A 19 12.52 7.52 -1.92
N ARG A 20 12.22 7.24 -3.18
CA ARG A 20 11.26 6.20 -3.60
C ARG A 20 11.74 4.81 -3.23
N LYS A 21 12.97 4.48 -3.63
CA LYS A 21 13.56 3.16 -3.43
C LYS A 21 13.64 2.79 -1.95
N LEU A 22 14.23 3.68 -1.13
CA LEU A 22 14.41 3.41 0.29
C LEU A 22 13.08 3.19 0.98
N THR A 23 12.11 4.07 0.75
CA THR A 23 10.78 3.98 1.39
C THR A 23 10.03 2.71 0.97
N MET A 24 10.15 2.30 -0.29
CA MET A 24 9.51 1.08 -0.79
C MET A 24 10.13 -0.18 -0.19
N VAL A 25 11.47 -0.27 -0.17
CA VAL A 25 12.19 -1.41 0.41
C VAL A 25 11.89 -1.54 1.90
N THR A 26 12.00 -0.44 2.66
CA THR A 26 11.69 -0.46 4.11
C THR A 26 10.23 -0.80 4.37
N GLY A 27 9.30 -0.30 3.56
CA GLY A 27 7.87 -0.63 3.66
C GLY A 27 7.61 -2.12 3.47
N PHE A 28 8.19 -2.75 2.44
CA PHE A 28 8.04 -4.20 2.22
C PHE A 28 8.71 -5.04 3.31
N LEU A 29 9.88 -4.64 3.81
CA LEU A 29 10.55 -5.33 4.92
C LEU A 29 9.73 -5.25 6.21
N CYS A 30 9.19 -4.08 6.54
CA CYS A 30 8.33 -3.91 7.70
C CYS A 30 7.00 -4.68 7.56
N PHE A 31 6.43 -4.73 6.35
CA PHE A 31 5.26 -5.56 6.08
C PHE A 31 5.57 -7.05 6.27
N SER A 32 6.73 -7.51 5.77
CA SER A 32 7.21 -8.88 5.93
C SER A 32 7.39 -9.23 7.40
N ALA A 33 8.08 -8.39 8.16
CA ALA A 33 8.27 -8.58 9.61
C ALA A 33 6.94 -8.61 10.37
N SER A 34 6.01 -7.72 10.02
CA SER A 34 4.66 -7.68 10.63
C SER A 34 3.85 -8.93 10.30
N SER A 35 3.99 -9.45 9.08
CA SER A 35 3.34 -10.70 8.66
C SER A 35 3.91 -11.90 9.42
N LEU A 36 5.23 -11.96 9.57
CA LEU A 36 5.89 -13.01 10.35
C LEU A 36 5.46 -12.97 11.82
N GLY A 37 5.41 -11.77 12.42
CA GLY A 37 4.93 -11.58 13.78
C GLY A 37 3.46 -12.02 13.96
N ALA A 38 2.61 -11.79 12.94
CA ALA A 38 1.23 -12.28 12.95
C ALA A 38 1.15 -13.81 12.87
N ALA A 39 2.03 -14.44 12.06
CA ALA A 39 2.09 -15.90 11.93
C ALA A 39 2.50 -16.60 13.23
N THR A 40 3.33 -15.96 14.06
CA THR A 40 3.88 -16.51 15.31
C THR A 40 3.17 -15.98 16.56
N SER A 41 1.96 -15.42 16.40
CA SER A 41 1.22 -14.83 17.52
C SER A 41 0.53 -15.90 18.37
N ASP A 42 0.82 -15.93 19.68
CA ASP A 42 0.22 -16.83 20.66
C ASP A 42 -1.05 -16.28 21.31
N SER A 43 -1.38 -15.01 21.05
CA SER A 43 -2.56 -14.34 21.61
C SER A 43 -3.29 -13.48 20.60
N LEU A 44 -4.61 -13.36 20.77
CA LEU A 44 -5.43 -12.51 19.92
C LEU A 44 -4.98 -11.04 19.95
N SER A 45 -4.60 -10.53 21.11
CA SER A 45 -4.12 -9.14 21.25
C SER A 45 -2.84 -8.91 20.46
N MET A 46 -1.90 -9.86 20.49
CA MET A 46 -0.67 -9.79 19.73
C MET A 46 -0.93 -9.89 18.23
N LEU A 47 -1.82 -10.77 17.81
CA LEU A 47 -2.26 -10.88 16.42
C LEU A 47 -2.86 -9.55 15.91
N VAL A 48 -3.76 -8.92 16.68
CA VAL A 48 -4.37 -7.63 16.33
C VAL A 48 -3.31 -6.54 16.18
N LEU A 49 -2.32 -6.50 17.08
CA LEU A 49 -1.22 -5.54 17.00
C LEU A 49 -0.41 -5.72 15.71
N TRP A 50 0.01 -6.94 15.38
CA TRP A 50 0.74 -7.22 14.15
C TRP A 50 -0.09 -6.93 12.89
N ARG A 51 -1.40 -7.20 12.93
CA ARG A 51 -2.33 -6.85 11.84
C ARG A 51 -2.47 -5.34 11.66
N LEU A 52 -2.41 -4.56 12.74
CA LEU A 52 -2.35 -3.11 12.65
C LEU A 52 -1.05 -2.64 11.97
N CYS A 53 0.10 -3.16 12.41
CA CYS A 53 1.39 -2.89 11.79
C CYS A 53 1.41 -3.28 10.31
N GLN A 54 0.93 -4.48 9.97
CA GLN A 54 0.79 -4.95 8.61
C GLN A 54 -0.08 -3.99 7.77
N GLY A 55 -1.20 -3.52 8.32
CA GLY A 55 -2.06 -2.52 7.67
C GLY A 55 -1.33 -1.21 7.40
N ILE A 56 -0.50 -0.75 8.33
CA ILE A 56 0.33 0.45 8.16
C ILE A 56 1.21 0.32 6.91
N PHE A 57 1.87 -0.80 6.69
CA PHE A 57 2.84 -0.98 5.59
C PHE A 57 2.23 -1.49 4.28
N ALA A 58 0.98 -1.96 4.27
CA ALA A 58 0.34 -2.55 3.09
C ALA A 58 0.18 -1.59 1.90
N GLY A 59 0.04 -0.28 2.15
CA GLY A 59 -0.19 0.72 1.10
C GLY A 59 1.06 1.21 0.38
N CYS A 60 2.27 0.90 0.89
CA CYS A 60 3.52 1.48 0.38
C CYS A 60 3.75 1.15 -1.10
N GLY A 61 3.55 -0.11 -1.50
CA GLY A 61 3.78 -0.57 -2.86
C GLY A 61 2.90 0.14 -3.90
N MET A 62 1.62 0.33 -3.60
CA MET A 62 0.69 0.99 -4.49
C MET A 62 1.02 2.48 -4.65
N VAL A 63 1.12 3.21 -3.54
CA VAL A 63 1.30 4.67 -3.56
C VAL A 63 2.65 5.05 -4.17
N ILE A 64 3.72 4.38 -3.71
CA ILE A 64 5.07 4.67 -4.20
C ILE A 64 5.27 4.14 -5.61
N GLY A 65 4.69 2.98 -5.96
CA GLY A 65 4.74 2.42 -7.30
C GLY A 65 4.13 3.36 -8.35
N MET A 66 2.97 3.97 -8.05
CA MET A 66 2.37 4.98 -8.90
C MET A 66 3.26 6.24 -9.05
N ALA A 67 3.96 6.63 -7.99
CA ALA A 67 4.91 7.74 -8.05
C ALA A 67 6.13 7.38 -8.93
N VAL A 68 6.71 6.20 -8.76
CA VAL A 68 7.82 5.69 -9.58
C VAL A 68 7.45 5.64 -11.06
N ILE A 69 6.24 5.16 -11.40
CA ILE A 69 5.78 5.16 -12.79
C ILE A 69 5.76 6.59 -13.36
N ARG A 70 5.26 7.56 -12.60
CA ARG A 70 5.25 8.96 -13.02
C ARG A 70 6.64 9.58 -13.15
N ASP A 71 7.55 9.17 -12.26
CA ASP A 71 8.94 9.68 -12.27
C ASP A 71 9.74 9.12 -13.47
N LEU A 72 9.50 7.84 -13.84
CA LEU A 72 10.23 7.18 -14.95
C LEU A 72 9.60 7.36 -16.32
N PHE A 73 8.29 7.50 -16.39
CA PHE A 73 7.55 7.55 -17.66
C PHE A 73 6.69 8.82 -17.72
N GLY A 74 6.76 9.55 -18.82
CA GLY A 74 5.95 10.75 -19.06
C GLY A 74 4.69 10.46 -19.89
N GLY A 75 3.74 11.38 -19.84
CA GLY A 75 2.59 11.47 -20.75
C GLY A 75 1.74 10.18 -20.85
N PRO A 76 1.34 9.78 -22.08
CA PRO A 76 0.42 8.67 -22.30
C PRO A 76 0.94 7.32 -21.79
N LYS A 77 2.27 7.11 -21.81
CA LYS A 77 2.87 5.85 -21.33
C LYS A 77 2.72 5.67 -19.84
N ALA A 78 2.89 6.74 -19.05
CA ALA A 78 2.64 6.69 -17.61
C ALA A 78 1.16 6.36 -17.30
N GLN A 79 0.23 7.01 -18.03
CA GLN A 79 -1.20 6.76 -17.88
C GLN A 79 -1.57 5.31 -18.19
N MET A 80 -1.03 4.75 -19.26
CA MET A 80 -1.26 3.34 -19.63
C MET A 80 -0.74 2.37 -18.55
N LEU A 81 0.47 2.59 -18.03
CA LEU A 81 1.04 1.76 -16.97
C LEU A 81 0.22 1.87 -15.66
N MET A 82 -0.20 3.09 -15.28
CA MET A 82 -1.08 3.28 -14.13
C MET A 82 -2.44 2.60 -14.30
N ALA A 83 -2.99 2.57 -15.52
CA ALA A 83 -4.22 1.83 -15.82
C ALA A 83 -4.03 0.32 -15.63
N TYR A 84 -2.90 -0.27 -16.07
CA TYR A 84 -2.60 -1.68 -15.82
C TYR A 84 -2.48 -1.98 -14.33
N VAL A 85 -1.81 -1.15 -13.55
CA VAL A 85 -1.74 -1.31 -12.09
C VAL A 85 -3.13 -1.27 -11.47
N SER A 86 -3.98 -0.34 -11.89
CA SER A 86 -5.36 -0.22 -11.40
C SER A 86 -6.21 -1.45 -11.77
N MET A 87 -6.02 -2.00 -12.97
CA MET A 87 -6.66 -3.25 -13.41
C MET A 87 -6.28 -4.42 -12.48
N VAL A 88 -4.98 -4.63 -12.25
CA VAL A 88 -4.49 -5.70 -11.37
C VAL A 88 -5.06 -5.52 -9.95
N PHE A 89 -5.13 -4.29 -9.47
CA PHE A 89 -5.71 -3.98 -8.17
C PHE A 89 -7.21 -4.26 -8.09
N GLY A 90 -7.94 -4.05 -9.21
CA GLY A 90 -9.36 -4.38 -9.33
C GLY A 90 -9.65 -5.89 -9.29
N PHE A 91 -8.74 -6.72 -9.81
CA PHE A 91 -8.87 -8.19 -9.76
C PHE A 91 -8.53 -8.79 -8.40
N GLY A 92 -7.72 -8.10 -7.58
CA GLY A 92 -7.28 -8.57 -6.27
C GLY A 92 -8.41 -9.06 -5.36
N PRO A 93 -9.47 -8.25 -5.13
CA PRO A 93 -10.60 -8.66 -4.30
C PRO A 93 -11.39 -9.86 -4.82
N ALA A 94 -11.38 -10.12 -6.12
CA ALA A 94 -12.02 -11.29 -6.70
C ALA A 94 -11.19 -12.56 -6.53
N LEU A 95 -9.87 -12.46 -6.65
CA LEU A 95 -8.95 -13.60 -6.55
C LEU A 95 -8.60 -13.95 -5.09
N ALA A 96 -8.52 -12.96 -4.21
CA ALA A 96 -8.09 -13.15 -2.83
C ALA A 96 -8.94 -14.15 -2.05
N PRO A 97 -10.30 -14.14 -2.10
CA PRO A 97 -11.12 -15.14 -1.41
C PRO A 97 -10.91 -16.56 -1.94
N VAL A 98 -10.72 -16.70 -3.27
CA VAL A 98 -10.48 -18.02 -3.89
C VAL A 98 -9.15 -18.60 -3.42
N ILE A 99 -8.07 -17.82 -3.51
CA ILE A 99 -6.74 -18.23 -3.05
C ILE A 99 -6.76 -18.48 -1.53
N GLY A 100 -7.37 -17.56 -0.78
CA GLY A 100 -7.51 -17.67 0.66
C GLY A 100 -8.28 -18.92 1.08
N GLY A 101 -9.37 -19.25 0.39
CA GLY A 101 -10.14 -20.47 0.63
C GLY A 101 -9.33 -21.75 0.38
N ILE A 102 -8.59 -21.81 -0.73
CA ILE A 102 -7.71 -22.95 -1.04
C ILE A 102 -6.64 -23.12 0.06
N VAL A 103 -5.99 -22.04 0.48
CA VAL A 103 -4.98 -22.10 1.53
C VAL A 103 -5.62 -22.55 2.87
N ALA A 104 -6.79 -22.03 3.21
CA ALA A 104 -7.48 -22.36 4.46
C ALA A 104 -7.97 -23.81 4.52
N THR A 105 -8.29 -24.43 3.37
CA THR A 105 -8.74 -25.83 3.31
C THR A 105 -7.61 -26.84 3.38
N HIS A 106 -6.42 -26.47 2.92
CA HIS A 106 -5.28 -27.41 2.80
C HIS A 106 -4.16 -27.15 3.79
N LEU A 107 -4.09 -25.93 4.34
CA LEU A 107 -3.01 -25.50 5.23
C LEU A 107 -3.59 -24.85 6.49
N SER A 108 -2.72 -24.63 7.49
CA SER A 108 -3.10 -23.89 8.71
C SER A 108 -3.34 -22.40 8.43
N TRP A 109 -4.07 -21.73 9.30
CA TRP A 109 -4.38 -20.30 9.16
C TRP A 109 -3.11 -19.43 9.17
N GLU A 110 -2.05 -19.82 9.86
CA GLU A 110 -0.76 -19.14 9.91
C GLU A 110 -0.07 -19.13 8.54
N SER A 111 -0.36 -20.11 7.69
CA SER A 111 0.24 -20.23 6.36
C SER A 111 -0.01 -19.02 5.48
N HIS A 112 -1.16 -18.35 5.63
CA HIS A 112 -1.44 -17.10 4.93
C HIS A 112 -0.38 -16.02 5.24
N PHE A 113 0.02 -15.93 6.49
CA PHE A 113 1.00 -14.95 6.92
C PHE A 113 2.42 -15.32 6.48
N TYR A 114 2.78 -16.60 6.49
CA TYR A 114 4.06 -17.05 5.95
C TYR A 114 4.17 -16.78 4.45
N ILE A 115 3.11 -17.00 3.68
CA ILE A 115 3.05 -16.67 2.26
C ILE A 115 3.25 -15.16 2.05
N LEU A 116 2.54 -14.32 2.81
CA LEU A 116 2.67 -12.87 2.74
C LEU A 116 4.08 -12.40 3.14
N THR A 117 4.67 -13.02 4.15
CA THR A 117 6.06 -12.77 4.57
C THR A 117 7.03 -13.05 3.43
N PHE A 118 6.92 -14.21 2.79
CA PHE A 118 7.78 -14.60 1.69
C PHE A 118 7.63 -13.67 0.48
N ILE A 119 6.39 -13.42 0.05
CA ILE A 119 6.13 -12.54 -1.10
C ILE A 119 6.69 -11.14 -0.86
N SER A 120 6.45 -10.55 0.31
CA SER A 120 6.91 -9.20 0.61
C SER A 120 8.43 -9.11 0.77
N ALA A 121 9.08 -10.16 1.30
CA ALA A 121 10.54 -10.23 1.35
C ALA A 121 11.16 -10.32 -0.06
N VAL A 122 10.56 -11.11 -0.95
CA VAL A 122 10.96 -11.20 -2.36
C VAL A 122 10.77 -9.85 -3.06
N LEU A 123 9.64 -9.17 -2.84
CA LEU A 123 9.39 -7.84 -3.40
C LEU A 123 10.40 -6.80 -2.88
N ALA A 124 10.76 -6.84 -1.59
CA ALA A 124 11.80 -5.99 -1.03
C ALA A 124 13.16 -6.24 -1.71
N ALA A 125 13.53 -7.51 -1.90
CA ALA A 125 14.77 -7.89 -2.58
C ALA A 125 14.77 -7.43 -4.04
N LEU A 126 13.69 -7.64 -4.79
CA LEU A 126 13.55 -7.18 -6.17
C LEU A 126 13.65 -5.65 -6.27
N CYS A 127 12.99 -4.92 -5.38
CA CYS A 127 13.11 -3.46 -5.33
C CYS A 127 14.53 -3.02 -4.97
N LEU A 128 15.20 -3.71 -4.05
CA LEU A 128 16.57 -3.39 -3.66
C LEU A 128 17.55 -3.61 -4.84
N LEU A 129 17.38 -4.68 -5.61
CA LEU A 129 18.29 -5.06 -6.68
C LEU A 129 18.00 -4.29 -7.99
N PHE A 130 16.74 -4.14 -8.37
CA PHE A 130 16.38 -3.69 -9.71
C PHE A 130 15.76 -2.28 -9.76
N LEU A 131 15.18 -1.78 -8.66
CA LEU A 131 14.56 -0.46 -8.68
C LEU A 131 15.64 0.62 -8.56
N PRO A 132 15.80 1.52 -9.55
CA PRO A 132 16.66 2.69 -9.41
C PRO A 132 16.01 3.69 -8.44
N GLU A 133 16.82 4.54 -7.79
CA GLU A 133 16.27 5.70 -7.10
C GLU A 133 15.78 6.71 -8.14
N THR A 134 14.48 6.99 -8.14
CA THR A 134 13.86 7.86 -9.15
C THR A 134 13.76 9.31 -8.70
N LEU A 135 13.94 9.58 -7.40
CA LEU A 135 13.88 10.92 -6.84
C LEU A 135 15.30 11.40 -6.45
N PRO A 136 15.95 12.27 -7.26
CA PRO A 136 17.25 12.84 -6.93
C PRO A 136 17.23 13.56 -5.58
N LYS A 137 18.35 13.54 -4.86
CA LYS A 137 18.46 14.13 -3.51
C LYS A 137 18.12 15.62 -3.50
N GLU A 138 18.43 16.33 -4.57
CA GLU A 138 18.20 17.78 -4.74
C GLU A 138 16.71 18.12 -4.86
N LYS A 139 15.88 17.14 -5.27
CA LYS A 139 14.42 17.31 -5.44
C LYS A 139 13.63 16.79 -4.23
N ARG A 140 14.30 16.25 -3.23
CA ARG A 140 13.63 15.75 -2.02
C ARG A 140 13.08 16.89 -1.20
N MET A 141 11.88 16.70 -0.68
CA MET A 141 11.25 17.68 0.21
C MET A 141 11.96 17.70 1.57
N SER A 142 12.17 18.90 2.11
CA SER A 142 12.60 19.01 3.50
C SER A 142 11.46 18.56 4.45
N PRO A 143 11.76 17.86 5.55
CA PRO A 143 10.76 17.36 6.50
C PRO A 143 10.18 18.51 7.34
N ARG A 144 9.24 19.27 6.76
CA ARG A 144 8.52 20.35 7.45
C ARG A 144 7.06 19.93 7.62
N LEU A 145 6.67 19.53 8.82
CA LEU A 145 5.29 19.16 9.16
C LEU A 145 4.29 20.26 8.81
N GLY A 146 4.67 21.52 8.94
CA GLY A 146 3.82 22.66 8.56
C GLY A 146 3.48 22.69 7.07
N THR A 147 4.44 22.36 6.19
CA THR A 147 4.21 22.27 4.73
C THR A 147 3.26 21.12 4.38
N LEU A 148 3.37 20.01 5.10
CA LEU A 148 2.47 18.86 4.93
C LEU A 148 1.03 19.20 5.26
N LEU A 149 0.81 19.74 6.47
CA LEU A 149 -0.52 20.15 6.93
C LEU A 149 -1.13 21.21 6.01
N SER A 150 -0.32 22.16 5.55
CA SER A 150 -0.73 23.19 4.58
C SER A 150 -1.16 22.59 3.25
N ASN A 151 -0.42 21.62 2.72
CA ASN A 151 -0.75 20.95 1.46
C ASN A 151 -2.04 20.13 1.57
N TYR A 152 -2.24 19.41 2.67
CA TYR A 152 -3.49 18.68 2.91
C TYR A 152 -4.68 19.63 3.13
N ALA A 153 -4.50 20.71 3.87
CA ALA A 153 -5.54 21.72 4.05
C ALA A 153 -5.92 22.39 2.72
N SER A 154 -4.94 22.67 1.87
CA SER A 154 -5.17 23.22 0.54
C SER A 154 -5.93 22.24 -0.36
N ALA A 155 -5.52 20.97 -0.39
CA ALA A 155 -6.22 19.93 -1.13
C ALA A 155 -7.66 19.72 -0.64
N ALA A 156 -7.89 19.73 0.68
CA ALA A 156 -9.22 19.60 1.28
C ALA A 156 -10.15 20.78 0.97
N ARG A 157 -9.59 21.96 0.69
CA ARG A 157 -10.37 23.14 0.26
C ARG A 157 -10.71 23.15 -1.22
N HIS A 158 -10.09 22.29 -2.00
CA HIS A 158 -10.33 22.22 -3.46
C HIS A 158 -11.58 21.38 -3.76
N GLY A 159 -12.70 22.03 -4.10
CA GLY A 159 -14.01 21.38 -4.26
C GLY A 159 -14.00 20.21 -5.26
N ALA A 160 -13.39 20.35 -6.43
CA ALA A 160 -13.30 19.27 -7.41
C ALA A 160 -12.50 18.05 -6.90
N PHE A 161 -11.48 18.29 -6.07
CA PHE A 161 -10.71 17.23 -5.43
C PHE A 161 -11.57 16.49 -4.40
N MET A 162 -12.31 17.22 -3.57
CA MET A 162 -13.18 16.63 -2.55
C MET A 162 -14.34 15.84 -3.15
N THR A 163 -15.00 16.34 -4.21
CA THR A 163 -16.07 15.61 -4.88
C THR A 163 -15.58 14.32 -5.52
N ALA A 164 -14.43 14.34 -6.20
CA ALA A 164 -13.83 13.15 -6.80
C ALA A 164 -13.45 12.10 -5.72
N ASN A 165 -12.83 12.53 -4.62
CA ASN A 165 -12.49 11.63 -3.51
C ASN A 165 -13.71 11.07 -2.80
N THR A 166 -14.77 11.86 -2.61
CA THR A 166 -16.02 11.39 -2.00
C THR A 166 -16.68 10.34 -2.90
N ALA A 167 -16.74 10.57 -4.21
CA ALA A 167 -17.28 9.60 -5.15
C ALA A 167 -16.49 8.27 -5.14
N LEU A 168 -15.16 8.34 -5.13
CA LEU A 168 -14.30 7.17 -4.99
C LEU A 168 -14.51 6.46 -3.65
N ALA A 169 -14.61 7.19 -2.54
CA ALA A 169 -14.83 6.61 -1.22
C ALA A 169 -16.17 5.86 -1.15
N VAL A 170 -17.25 6.43 -1.70
CA VAL A 170 -18.55 5.78 -1.78
C VAL A 170 -18.49 4.51 -2.63
N ALA A 171 -17.81 4.54 -3.77
CA ALA A 171 -17.62 3.36 -4.62
C ALA A 171 -16.87 2.24 -3.90
N PHE A 172 -15.77 2.56 -3.19
CA PHE A 172 -15.02 1.58 -2.40
C PHE A 172 -15.80 1.05 -1.19
N LEU A 173 -16.61 1.89 -0.54
CA LEU A 173 -17.50 1.45 0.55
C LEU A 173 -18.53 0.45 0.01
N GLY A 174 -19.16 0.74 -1.15
CA GLY A 174 -20.09 -0.18 -1.80
C GLY A 174 -19.45 -1.54 -2.12
N GLN A 175 -18.23 -1.53 -2.64
CA GLN A 175 -17.46 -2.75 -2.90
C GLN A 175 -17.15 -3.51 -1.59
N GLY A 176 -16.77 -2.79 -0.53
CA GLY A 176 -16.48 -3.39 0.79
C GLY A 176 -17.73 -4.05 1.40
N VAL A 177 -18.88 -3.40 1.32
CA VAL A 177 -20.16 -3.96 1.80
C VAL A 177 -20.56 -5.19 0.98
N PHE A 178 -20.38 -5.16 -0.33
CA PHE A 178 -20.64 -6.31 -1.20
C PHE A 178 -19.78 -7.51 -0.82
N ILE A 179 -18.48 -7.33 -0.63
CA ILE A 179 -17.55 -8.40 -0.24
C ILE A 179 -17.91 -8.95 1.15
N ALA A 180 -18.22 -8.07 2.11
CA ALA A 180 -18.60 -8.49 3.47
C ALA A 180 -19.96 -9.19 3.53
N GLY A 181 -20.89 -8.86 2.63
CA GLY A 181 -22.20 -9.51 2.54
C GLY A 181 -22.21 -10.80 1.72
N ALA A 182 -21.16 -11.06 0.95
CA ALA A 182 -21.00 -12.27 0.14
C ALA A 182 -20.17 -13.38 0.84
N ALA A 183 -19.58 -13.07 2.02
CA ALA A 183 -18.81 -14.00 2.83
C ALA A 183 -19.66 -14.60 3.97
#